data_4c9816dd5d55e9dacdfbac6b64af8d48
#
_entry.id   4c9816dd5d55e9dacdfbac6b64af8d48
#
_cell.length_a   1.000
_cell.length_b   1.000
_cell.length_c   1.000
_cell.angle_alpha   90.00
_cell.angle_beta   90.00
_cell.angle_gamma   90.00
#
_symmetry.space_group_name_H-M   'P 1'
#
loop_
_entity.id
_entity.type
_entity.pdbx_description
1 polymer ?
#
loop_
_entity_poly.entity_id
_entity_poly.type
_entity_poly.pdbx_seq_one_letter_code
_entity_poly.pdbx_strand_id
1 'polypeptide(L)'
;MSHPFIDFHTHILPGLDHGSKSIEETKAQISLFLKHDVREVICTSHFYGHVHRIDDFLERREKSSLVLENYIKENKLDFRFHLSAETLAFVGIENLDRLSELTIGNSSTLLIELPYGPLASNIENSIAKLKKNGYDILLAHADRYNETDIERLISLGAKVQLNASALSSLFVKRSYIRWLRDGVCVALGSDIHSDDEKAIQKFLKASKRIEKYKQNFADYANMLLQ
;
A
#
# COMPACT_ATOMS: atom_id res chain seq x y z
N MET A 1 -16.32 17.98 2.21
CA MET A 1 -14.90 17.88 2.66
C MET A 1 -14.43 16.51 2.24
N SER A 2 -13.27 16.39 1.55
CA SER A 2 -12.71 15.10 1.15
C SER A 2 -12.42 14.22 2.37
N HIS A 3 -12.46 12.91 2.19
CA HIS A 3 -12.12 11.95 3.23
C HIS A 3 -10.69 12.22 3.74
N PRO A 4 -10.45 12.25 5.06
CA PRO A 4 -9.15 12.68 5.61
C PRO A 4 -8.03 11.65 5.47
N PHE A 5 -8.32 10.45 4.98
CA PHE A 5 -7.34 9.39 4.81
C PHE A 5 -7.15 9.05 3.34
N ILE A 6 -5.90 8.92 2.94
CA ILE A 6 -5.48 8.33 1.66
C ILE A 6 -5.59 6.80 1.78
N ASP A 7 -6.03 6.13 0.73
CA ASP A 7 -5.93 4.68 0.68
C ASP A 7 -4.53 4.28 0.21
N PHE A 8 -3.74 3.72 1.14
CA PHE A 8 -2.33 3.40 0.91
C PHE A 8 -2.08 2.10 0.16
N HIS A 9 -3.15 1.34 -0.16
CA HIS A 9 -2.97 0.03 -0.77
C HIS A 9 -4.16 -0.32 -1.67
N THR A 10 -3.94 -0.19 -2.99
CA THR A 10 -4.98 -0.45 -4.00
C THR A 10 -4.41 -1.08 -5.26
N HIS A 11 -5.21 -1.92 -5.92
CA HIS A 11 -4.88 -2.58 -7.18
C HIS A 11 -5.78 -2.09 -8.31
N ILE A 12 -5.79 -0.75 -8.52
CA ILE A 12 -6.70 -0.12 -9.49
C ILE A 12 -6.08 0.13 -10.87
N LEU A 13 -4.78 -0.09 -11.06
CA LEU A 13 -4.15 0.07 -12.36
C LEU A 13 -4.64 -1.00 -13.34
N PRO A 14 -5.21 -0.62 -14.51
CA PRO A 14 -5.86 -1.57 -15.40
C PRO A 14 -4.87 -2.55 -16.04
N GLY A 15 -5.12 -3.86 -15.88
CA GLY A 15 -4.39 -4.94 -16.55
C GLY A 15 -2.94 -5.12 -16.12
N LEU A 16 -2.51 -4.54 -14.99
CA LEU A 16 -1.13 -4.65 -14.52
C LEU A 16 -0.90 -5.92 -13.70
N ASP A 17 -1.81 -6.24 -12.81
CA ASP A 17 -1.79 -7.42 -11.95
C ASP A 17 -3.16 -8.13 -11.91
N HIS A 18 -3.44 -8.89 -10.85
CA HIS A 18 -4.71 -9.59 -10.69
C HIS A 18 -5.84 -8.73 -10.06
N GLY A 19 -5.57 -7.45 -9.79
CA GLY A 19 -6.57 -6.48 -9.37
C GLY A 19 -7.50 -6.08 -10.52
N SER A 20 -7.56 -4.81 -10.86
CA SER A 20 -8.36 -4.32 -12.01
C SER A 20 -7.86 -4.91 -13.33
N LYS A 21 -8.69 -5.67 -14.02
CA LYS A 21 -8.31 -6.36 -15.27
C LYS A 21 -8.46 -5.49 -16.50
N SER A 22 -9.27 -4.44 -16.42
CA SER A 22 -9.57 -3.55 -17.52
C SER A 22 -9.83 -2.13 -17.04
N ILE A 23 -9.84 -1.18 -17.97
CA ILE A 23 -10.19 0.21 -17.63
C ILE A 23 -11.66 0.31 -17.16
N GLU A 24 -12.55 -0.57 -17.59
CA GLU A 24 -13.95 -0.61 -17.14
C GLU A 24 -14.04 -0.98 -15.65
N GLU A 25 -13.26 -1.97 -15.20
CA GLU A 25 -13.17 -2.32 -13.78
C GLU A 25 -12.55 -1.17 -12.96
N THR A 26 -11.48 -0.55 -13.48
CA THR A 26 -10.88 0.65 -12.87
C THR A 26 -11.90 1.78 -12.72
N LYS A 27 -12.70 2.06 -13.76
CA LYS A 27 -13.77 3.08 -13.71
C LYS A 27 -14.80 2.77 -12.62
N ALA A 28 -15.19 1.52 -12.49
CA ALA A 28 -16.13 1.09 -11.43
C ALA A 28 -15.51 1.30 -10.04
N GLN A 29 -14.26 0.93 -9.84
CA GLN A 29 -13.54 1.17 -8.57
C GLN A 29 -13.43 2.66 -8.25
N ILE A 30 -13.05 3.52 -9.22
CA ILE A 30 -12.97 4.98 -9.02
C ILE A 30 -14.34 5.57 -8.68
N SER A 31 -15.39 5.14 -9.40
CA SER A 31 -16.75 5.59 -9.11
C SER A 31 -17.18 5.24 -7.69
N LEU A 32 -16.75 4.08 -7.20
CA LEU A 32 -16.99 3.64 -5.84
C LEU A 32 -16.21 4.48 -4.82
N PHE A 33 -14.93 4.77 -5.05
CA PHE A 33 -14.15 5.68 -4.21
C PHE A 33 -14.79 7.07 -4.14
N LEU A 34 -15.12 7.65 -5.29
CA LEU A 34 -15.74 8.99 -5.37
C LEU A 34 -17.11 9.05 -4.70
N LYS A 35 -17.94 8.01 -4.83
CA LYS A 35 -19.24 7.86 -4.13
C LYS A 35 -19.07 8.01 -2.61
N HIS A 36 -17.95 7.58 -2.08
CA HIS A 36 -17.64 7.59 -0.66
C HIS A 36 -16.62 8.67 -0.24
N ASP A 37 -16.38 9.65 -1.11
CA ASP A 37 -15.52 10.81 -0.87
C ASP A 37 -14.02 10.48 -0.66
N VAL A 38 -13.60 9.25 -1.00
CA VAL A 38 -12.18 8.87 -1.06
C VAL A 38 -11.62 9.37 -2.39
N ARG A 39 -10.69 10.33 -2.36
CA ARG A 39 -10.24 11.06 -3.55
C ARG A 39 -8.77 10.89 -3.85
N GLU A 40 -8.08 10.13 -3.03
CA GLU A 40 -6.64 9.95 -3.17
C GLU A 40 -6.24 8.55 -2.75
N VAL A 41 -5.47 7.89 -3.62
CA VAL A 41 -5.04 6.49 -3.43
C VAL A 41 -3.59 6.29 -3.85
N ILE A 42 -2.95 5.25 -3.32
CA ILE A 42 -1.68 4.76 -3.82
C ILE A 42 -1.93 3.47 -4.60
N CYS A 43 -1.53 3.46 -5.87
CA CYS A 43 -1.57 2.29 -6.74
C CYS A 43 -0.37 1.40 -6.43
N THR A 44 -0.62 0.24 -5.86
CA THR A 44 0.39 -0.67 -5.32
C THR A 44 0.38 -2.02 -5.99
N SER A 45 0.27 -2.04 -7.32
CA SER A 45 0.26 -3.30 -8.07
C SER A 45 1.44 -4.20 -7.71
N HIS A 46 1.19 -5.51 -7.69
CA HIS A 46 2.18 -6.50 -7.28
C HIS A 46 3.44 -6.52 -8.16
N PHE A 47 4.59 -6.51 -7.50
CA PHE A 47 5.87 -6.79 -8.11
C PHE A 47 6.54 -8.01 -7.46
N TYR A 48 6.71 -9.06 -8.24
CA TYR A 48 7.37 -10.31 -7.85
C TYR A 48 8.73 -10.42 -8.53
N GLY A 49 9.78 -9.86 -7.92
CA GLY A 49 11.10 -9.74 -8.50
C GLY A 49 11.83 -11.06 -8.80
N HIS A 50 11.32 -12.19 -8.29
CA HIS A 50 11.80 -13.54 -8.63
C HIS A 50 11.12 -14.11 -9.88
N VAL A 51 10.07 -13.45 -10.39
CA VAL A 51 9.29 -13.85 -11.58
C VAL A 51 9.38 -12.79 -12.67
N HIS A 52 9.31 -11.52 -12.31
CA HIS A 52 9.22 -10.41 -13.25
C HIS A 52 10.55 -9.65 -13.33
N ARG A 53 10.94 -9.25 -14.52
CA ARG A 53 11.98 -8.24 -14.68
C ARG A 53 11.41 -6.89 -14.27
N ILE A 54 12.20 -6.11 -13.56
CA ILE A 54 11.77 -4.78 -13.10
C ILE A 54 11.45 -3.84 -14.27
N ASP A 55 12.24 -3.89 -15.36
CA ASP A 55 12.00 -3.07 -16.53
C ASP A 55 10.64 -3.36 -17.18
N ASP A 56 10.29 -4.64 -17.32
CA ASP A 56 9.01 -5.07 -17.90
C ASP A 56 7.83 -4.61 -17.02
N PHE A 57 7.99 -4.69 -15.69
CA PHE A 57 6.99 -4.20 -14.75
C PHE A 57 6.81 -2.68 -14.86
N LEU A 58 7.90 -1.93 -14.86
CA LEU A 58 7.88 -0.47 -14.94
C LEU A 58 7.26 0.02 -16.26
N GLU A 59 7.61 -0.59 -17.39
CA GLU A 59 7.01 -0.27 -18.69
C GLU A 59 5.49 -0.53 -18.69
N ARG A 60 5.06 -1.67 -18.15
CA ARG A 60 3.63 -2.00 -18.06
C ARG A 60 2.90 -1.07 -17.10
N ARG A 61 3.51 -0.73 -15.95
CA ARG A 61 2.96 0.22 -14.97
C ARG A 61 2.77 1.59 -15.59
N GLU A 62 3.76 2.08 -16.35
CA GLU A 62 3.68 3.37 -17.04
C GLU A 62 2.53 3.38 -18.06
N LYS A 63 2.43 2.35 -18.90
CA LYS A 63 1.31 2.24 -19.86
C LYS A 63 -0.05 2.23 -19.16
N SER A 64 -0.17 1.50 -18.07
CA SER A 64 -1.41 1.38 -17.32
C SER A 64 -1.76 2.70 -16.61
N SER A 65 -0.77 3.38 -16.04
CA SER A 65 -0.98 4.68 -15.38
C SER A 65 -1.42 5.77 -16.35
N LEU A 66 -0.87 5.80 -17.57
CA LEU A 66 -1.30 6.74 -18.62
C LEU A 66 -2.77 6.52 -19.01
N VAL A 67 -3.24 5.27 -19.06
CA VAL A 67 -4.67 4.98 -19.32
C VAL A 67 -5.55 5.55 -18.22
N LEU A 68 -5.15 5.36 -16.95
CA LEU A 68 -5.85 5.89 -15.80
C LEU A 68 -5.84 7.42 -15.76
N GLU A 69 -4.68 8.04 -15.98
CA GLU A 69 -4.51 9.49 -16.00
C GLU A 69 -5.40 10.14 -17.07
N ASN A 70 -5.40 9.60 -18.29
CA ASN A 70 -6.25 10.07 -19.38
C ASN A 70 -7.73 10.00 -19.00
N TYR A 71 -8.18 8.90 -18.42
CA TYR A 71 -9.56 8.76 -17.97
C TYR A 71 -9.94 9.82 -16.93
N ILE A 72 -9.11 10.05 -15.92
CA ILE A 72 -9.32 11.07 -14.88
C ILE A 72 -9.42 12.46 -15.53
N LYS A 73 -8.49 12.79 -16.42
CA LYS A 73 -8.40 14.08 -17.08
C LYS A 73 -9.57 14.35 -18.02
N GLU A 74 -9.92 13.40 -18.89
CA GLU A 74 -11.02 13.51 -19.85
C GLU A 74 -12.38 13.70 -19.16
N ASN A 75 -12.57 13.05 -18.01
CA ASN A 75 -13.80 13.12 -17.24
C ASN A 75 -13.76 14.19 -16.13
N LYS A 76 -12.66 14.95 -16.01
CA LYS A 76 -12.46 16.00 -15.01
C LYS A 76 -12.76 15.52 -13.58
N LEU A 77 -12.30 14.30 -13.26
CA LEU A 77 -12.55 13.72 -11.95
C LEU A 77 -11.66 14.37 -10.88
N ASP A 78 -12.25 14.71 -9.74
CA ASP A 78 -11.49 15.10 -8.55
C ASP A 78 -10.97 13.85 -7.84
N PHE A 79 -10.02 13.17 -8.49
CA PHE A 79 -9.39 11.94 -8.02
C PHE A 79 -7.90 11.98 -8.31
N ARG A 80 -7.08 11.66 -7.31
CA ARG A 80 -5.63 11.63 -7.41
C ARG A 80 -5.10 10.22 -7.14
N PHE A 81 -4.05 9.85 -7.82
CA PHE A 81 -3.35 8.61 -7.54
C PHE A 81 -1.84 8.82 -7.56
N HIS A 82 -1.14 8.00 -6.81
CA HIS A 82 0.30 7.96 -6.76
C HIS A 82 0.77 6.55 -7.12
N LEU A 83 1.93 6.46 -7.77
CA LEU A 83 2.48 5.17 -8.16
C LEU A 83 3.39 4.60 -7.08
N SER A 84 3.33 3.29 -6.93
CA SER A 84 4.21 2.47 -6.11
C SER A 84 4.21 1.04 -6.66
N ALA A 85 4.70 0.11 -5.87
CA ALA A 85 4.50 -1.32 -6.05
C ALA A 85 4.37 -2.01 -4.69
N GLU A 86 3.48 -3.00 -4.60
CA GLU A 86 3.53 -3.98 -3.52
C GLU A 86 4.61 -5.00 -3.89
N THR A 87 5.77 -4.86 -3.25
CA THR A 87 6.94 -5.65 -3.59
C THR A 87 7.07 -6.85 -2.66
N LEU A 88 6.95 -8.07 -3.21
CA LEU A 88 7.17 -9.28 -2.43
C LEU A 88 8.64 -9.36 -1.99
N ALA A 89 8.86 -9.53 -0.70
CA ALA A 89 10.19 -9.72 -0.15
C ALA A 89 10.80 -11.06 -0.60
N PHE A 90 12.02 -11.01 -1.10
CA PHE A 90 12.80 -12.20 -1.46
C PHE A 90 14.28 -11.98 -1.14
N VAL A 91 15.04 -13.06 -1.10
CA VAL A 91 16.49 -13.02 -0.82
C VAL A 91 17.20 -12.31 -1.97
N GLY A 92 17.93 -11.24 -1.65
CA GLY A 92 18.67 -10.46 -2.65
C GLY A 92 17.88 -9.28 -3.23
N ILE A 93 16.68 -8.98 -2.73
CA ILE A 93 15.89 -7.81 -3.16
C ILE A 93 16.70 -6.52 -3.07
N GLU A 94 17.60 -6.42 -2.11
CA GLU A 94 18.50 -5.27 -1.91
C GLU A 94 19.48 -5.02 -3.05
N ASN A 95 19.61 -5.96 -3.97
CA ASN A 95 20.52 -5.89 -5.13
C ASN A 95 19.78 -5.62 -6.46
N LEU A 96 18.47 -5.39 -6.40
CA LEU A 96 17.72 -5.03 -7.61
C LEU A 96 18.15 -3.65 -8.11
N ASP A 97 18.51 -3.58 -9.38
CA ASP A 97 18.65 -2.31 -10.07
C ASP A 97 17.30 -1.59 -10.13
N ARG A 98 17.31 -0.27 -10.13
CA ARG A 98 16.10 0.56 -10.23
C ARG A 98 15.05 0.35 -9.12
N LEU A 99 15.42 -0.24 -7.99
CA LEU A 99 14.51 -0.49 -6.87
C LEU A 99 13.84 0.81 -6.36
N SER A 100 14.52 1.95 -6.48
CA SER A 100 13.98 3.27 -6.15
C SER A 100 12.73 3.65 -6.96
N GLU A 101 12.50 3.03 -8.10
CA GLU A 101 11.30 3.28 -8.91
C GLU A 101 10.06 2.51 -8.43
N LEU A 102 10.23 1.61 -7.44
CA LEU A 102 9.12 0.89 -6.80
C LEU A 102 8.65 1.57 -5.50
N THR A 103 9.32 2.63 -5.07
CA THR A 103 8.97 3.38 -3.84
C THR A 103 7.64 4.12 -3.96
N ILE A 104 7.09 4.53 -2.84
CA ILE A 104 5.85 5.32 -2.79
C ILE A 104 6.18 6.78 -3.14
N GLY A 105 5.57 7.28 -4.19
CA GLY A 105 5.78 8.66 -4.63
C GLY A 105 7.26 8.95 -4.90
N ASN A 106 7.76 10.06 -4.40
CA ASN A 106 9.17 10.48 -4.52
C ASN A 106 10.03 10.11 -3.30
N SER A 107 9.50 9.26 -2.41
CA SER A 107 10.17 8.90 -1.16
C SER A 107 11.16 7.73 -1.32
N SER A 108 11.86 7.39 -0.24
CA SER A 108 12.67 6.17 -0.14
C SER A 108 11.88 4.95 0.39
N THR A 109 10.57 5.07 0.56
CA THR A 109 9.76 4.04 1.22
C THR A 109 9.26 2.99 0.23
N LEU A 110 9.60 1.73 0.50
CA LEU A 110 9.08 0.56 -0.20
C LEU A 110 7.91 -0.05 0.56
N LEU A 111 6.82 -0.35 -0.14
CA LEU A 111 5.74 -1.18 0.40
C LEU A 111 6.12 -2.65 0.19
N ILE A 112 6.41 -3.34 1.28
CA ILE A 112 6.94 -4.72 1.27
C ILE A 112 5.88 -5.71 1.75
N GLU A 113 5.53 -6.64 0.86
CA GLU A 113 4.75 -7.84 1.18
C GLU A 113 5.70 -8.94 1.68
N LEU A 114 5.34 -9.64 2.76
CA LEU A 114 6.11 -10.78 3.24
C LEU A 114 5.61 -12.08 2.59
N PRO A 115 6.50 -13.07 2.36
CA PRO A 115 6.07 -14.39 1.94
C PRO A 115 5.13 -15.05 2.97
N TYR A 116 4.26 -15.93 2.51
CA TYR A 116 3.42 -16.72 3.41
C TYR A 116 4.24 -17.62 4.33
N GLY A 117 3.79 -17.75 5.58
CA GLY A 117 4.43 -18.57 6.59
C GLY A 117 5.36 -17.78 7.52
N PRO A 118 6.17 -18.48 8.33
CA PRO A 118 7.12 -17.83 9.25
C PRO A 118 8.18 -17.04 8.48
N LEU A 119 8.55 -15.87 8.98
CA LEU A 119 9.59 -15.04 8.37
C LEU A 119 10.95 -15.75 8.45
N ALA A 120 11.47 -16.16 7.32
CA ALA A 120 12.79 -16.77 7.22
C ALA A 120 13.90 -15.73 7.48
N SER A 121 14.94 -16.12 8.21
CA SER A 121 16.03 -15.22 8.62
C SER A 121 16.78 -14.57 7.43
N ASN A 122 16.86 -15.25 6.30
CA ASN A 122 17.48 -14.70 5.08
C ASN A 122 16.62 -13.61 4.43
N ILE A 123 15.29 -13.66 4.53
CA ILE A 123 14.39 -12.59 4.10
C ILE A 123 14.52 -11.39 5.06
N GLU A 124 14.51 -11.64 6.36
CA GLU A 124 14.73 -10.60 7.38
C GLU A 124 16.07 -9.88 7.16
N ASN A 125 17.13 -10.62 6.86
CA ASN A 125 18.43 -10.05 6.54
C ASN A 125 18.40 -9.18 5.26
N SER A 126 17.68 -9.59 4.22
CA SER A 126 17.51 -8.77 3.02
C SER A 126 16.75 -7.47 3.32
N ILE A 127 15.71 -7.52 4.14
CA ILE A 127 14.99 -6.31 4.59
C ILE A 127 15.93 -5.39 5.43
N ALA A 128 16.73 -5.96 6.32
CA ALA A 128 17.71 -5.19 7.09
C ALA A 128 18.75 -4.50 6.19
N LYS A 129 19.17 -5.15 5.10
CA LYS A 129 20.07 -4.55 4.11
C LYS A 129 19.39 -3.43 3.32
N LEU A 130 18.11 -3.55 2.95
CA LEU A 130 17.35 -2.45 2.36
C LEU A 130 17.37 -1.21 3.26
N LYS A 131 17.11 -1.39 4.56
CA LYS A 131 17.23 -0.30 5.55
C LYS A 131 18.61 0.32 5.57
N LYS A 132 19.66 -0.50 5.56
CA LYS A 132 21.07 -0.03 5.53
C LYS A 132 21.40 0.73 4.24
N ASN A 133 20.77 0.36 3.12
CA ASN A 133 20.93 1.03 1.82
C ASN A 133 20.10 2.33 1.71
N GLY A 134 19.42 2.75 2.79
CA GLY A 134 18.68 4.01 2.86
C GLY A 134 17.20 3.92 2.48
N TYR A 135 16.68 2.72 2.25
CA TYR A 135 15.24 2.54 2.03
C TYR A 135 14.48 2.49 3.36
N ASP A 136 13.33 3.13 3.40
CA ASP A 136 12.35 2.94 4.44
C ASP A 136 11.40 1.80 4.08
N ILE A 137 10.92 1.08 5.09
CA ILE A 137 10.08 -0.09 4.91
C ILE A 137 8.70 0.17 5.50
N LEU A 138 7.68 0.06 4.67
CA LEU A 138 6.28 -0.03 5.06
C LEU A 138 5.81 -1.48 4.80
N LEU A 139 5.50 -2.21 5.85
CA LEU A 139 5.02 -3.59 5.73
C LEU A 139 3.56 -3.58 5.28
N ALA A 140 3.29 -4.16 4.12
CA ALA A 140 1.94 -4.31 3.59
C ALA A 140 1.12 -5.24 4.49
N HIS A 141 -0.17 -4.92 4.68
CA HIS A 141 -1.16 -5.74 5.41
C HIS A 141 -0.56 -6.56 6.56
N ALA A 142 0.15 -5.88 7.47
CA ALA A 142 0.85 -6.49 8.60
C ALA A 142 -0.07 -7.36 9.49
N ASP A 143 -1.38 -7.17 9.39
CA ASP A 143 -2.42 -7.98 10.05
C ASP A 143 -2.52 -9.43 9.55
N ARG A 144 -1.94 -9.75 8.38
CA ARG A 144 -1.92 -11.10 7.79
C ARG A 144 -0.82 -12.01 8.35
N TYR A 145 0.17 -11.43 9.03
CA TYR A 145 1.38 -12.15 9.44
C TYR A 145 1.42 -12.43 10.94
N ASN A 146 2.40 -13.25 11.34
CA ASN A 146 2.65 -13.52 12.73
C ASN A 146 3.13 -12.24 13.43
N GLU A 147 2.53 -11.92 14.58
CA GLU A 147 2.84 -10.71 15.33
C GLU A 147 4.32 -10.64 15.75
N THR A 148 4.91 -11.79 16.14
CA THR A 148 6.33 -11.85 16.53
C THR A 148 7.26 -11.47 15.38
N ASP A 149 6.93 -11.90 14.14
CA ASP A 149 7.72 -11.55 12.95
C ASP A 149 7.61 -10.07 12.63
N ILE A 150 6.40 -9.51 12.74
CA ILE A 150 6.18 -8.06 12.55
C ILE A 150 6.93 -7.26 13.60
N GLU A 151 6.90 -7.65 14.88
CA GLU A 151 7.61 -6.95 15.96
C GLU A 151 9.14 -6.97 15.72
N ARG A 152 9.70 -8.05 15.18
CA ARG A 152 11.13 -8.07 14.80
C ARG A 152 11.44 -7.04 13.72
N LEU A 153 10.60 -6.94 12.68
CA LEU A 153 10.80 -5.96 11.62
C LEU A 153 10.57 -4.52 12.10
N ILE A 154 9.62 -4.31 13.01
CA ILE A 154 9.43 -3.02 13.67
C ILE A 154 10.69 -2.62 14.46
N SER A 155 11.33 -3.57 15.14
CA SER A 155 12.58 -3.30 15.87
C SER A 155 13.74 -2.90 14.94
N LEU A 156 13.69 -3.26 13.67
CA LEU A 156 14.59 -2.79 12.60
C LEU A 156 14.17 -1.44 12.00
N GLY A 157 13.11 -0.81 12.52
CA GLY A 157 12.62 0.49 12.09
C GLY A 157 11.61 0.44 10.94
N ALA A 158 10.99 -0.71 10.68
CA ALA A 158 9.87 -0.78 9.75
C ALA A 158 8.61 -0.12 10.33
N LYS A 159 7.82 0.50 9.46
CA LYS A 159 6.44 0.93 9.73
C LYS A 159 5.48 -0.11 9.20
N VAL A 160 4.22 -0.04 9.62
CA VAL A 160 3.21 -1.00 9.18
C VAL A 160 2.00 -0.32 8.55
N GLN A 161 1.50 -0.94 7.51
CA GLN A 161 0.17 -0.70 6.94
C GLN A 161 -0.75 -1.82 7.45
N LEU A 162 -1.92 -1.44 7.94
CA LEU A 162 -2.97 -2.39 8.29
C LEU A 162 -4.09 -2.36 7.27
N ASN A 163 -4.65 -3.52 6.96
CA ASN A 163 -5.86 -3.57 6.14
C ASN A 163 -7.06 -3.04 6.90
N ALA A 164 -7.92 -2.34 6.19
CA ALA A 164 -9.16 -1.81 6.71
C ALA A 164 -10.06 -2.89 7.34
N SER A 165 -10.02 -4.10 6.81
CA SER A 165 -10.73 -5.26 7.36
C SER A 165 -10.34 -5.57 8.80
N ALA A 166 -9.06 -5.47 9.15
CA ALA A 166 -8.54 -5.72 10.49
C ALA A 166 -9.03 -4.68 11.51
N LEU A 167 -9.06 -3.40 11.09
CA LEU A 167 -9.49 -2.30 11.94
C LEU A 167 -11.01 -2.06 11.97
N SER A 168 -11.75 -2.53 10.97
CA SER A 168 -13.22 -2.44 10.94
C SER A 168 -13.93 -3.57 11.72
N SER A 169 -13.19 -4.60 12.15
CA SER A 169 -13.70 -5.72 12.95
C SER A 169 -14.27 -5.28 14.29
N LEU A 170 -15.19 -6.07 14.86
CA LEU A 170 -15.69 -5.85 16.22
C LEU A 170 -14.56 -5.98 17.25
N PHE A 171 -13.69 -6.95 17.06
CA PHE A 171 -12.53 -7.21 17.93
C PHE A 171 -11.24 -6.84 17.17
N VAL A 172 -10.59 -5.76 17.62
CA VAL A 172 -9.29 -5.34 17.11
C VAL A 172 -8.21 -5.84 18.07
N LYS A 173 -7.16 -6.45 17.51
CA LYS A 173 -6.04 -6.96 18.32
C LYS A 173 -5.40 -5.82 19.15
N ARG A 174 -4.94 -6.15 20.34
CA ARG A 174 -4.27 -5.17 21.23
C ARG A 174 -2.97 -4.62 20.61
N SER A 175 -2.26 -5.45 19.86
CA SER A 175 -1.06 -5.02 19.12
C SER A 175 -1.36 -3.93 18.11
N TYR A 176 -2.46 -4.01 17.33
CA TYR A 176 -2.83 -2.98 16.35
C TYR A 176 -3.09 -1.64 17.04
N ILE A 177 -3.78 -1.64 18.19
CA ILE A 177 -4.00 -0.43 18.99
C ILE A 177 -2.68 0.13 19.54
N ARG A 178 -1.75 -0.74 19.94
CA ARG A 178 -0.40 -0.35 20.37
C ARG A 178 0.36 0.29 19.20
N TRP A 179 0.41 -0.33 18.02
CA TRP A 179 1.09 0.20 16.84
C TRP A 179 0.54 1.55 16.39
N LEU A 180 -0.78 1.76 16.48
CA LEU A 180 -1.41 3.05 16.21
C LEU A 180 -0.97 4.11 17.23
N ARG A 181 -1.02 3.78 18.53
CA ARG A 181 -0.64 4.70 19.62
C ARG A 181 0.84 5.09 19.53
N ASP A 182 1.69 4.12 19.23
CA ASP A 182 3.14 4.30 19.22
C ASP A 182 3.66 4.88 17.87
N GLY A 183 2.75 5.24 16.95
CA GLY A 183 3.09 5.80 15.63
C GLY A 183 3.87 4.85 14.73
N VAL A 184 3.68 3.55 14.91
CA VAL A 184 4.25 2.49 14.08
C VAL A 184 3.30 2.15 12.93
N CYS A 185 2.00 2.06 13.21
CA CYS A 185 0.98 1.97 12.15
C CYS A 185 0.67 3.38 11.65
N VAL A 186 1.05 3.65 10.41
CA VAL A 186 1.01 4.97 9.76
C VAL A 186 0.24 4.97 8.44
N ALA A 187 -0.23 3.80 8.01
CA ALA A 187 -0.93 3.61 6.74
C ALA A 187 -2.13 2.67 6.90
N LEU A 188 -3.22 3.02 6.24
CA LEU A 188 -4.44 2.22 6.11
C LEU A 188 -4.64 1.86 4.64
N GLY A 189 -4.91 0.60 4.33
CA GLY A 189 -5.18 0.14 2.98
C GLY A 189 -6.52 -0.58 2.87
N SER A 190 -7.24 -0.38 1.77
CA SER A 190 -8.39 -1.20 1.44
C SER A 190 -7.99 -2.57 0.90
N ASP A 191 -6.86 -2.59 0.18
CA ASP A 191 -6.37 -3.75 -0.58
C ASP A 191 -7.42 -4.21 -1.61
N ILE A 192 -8.03 -3.21 -2.27
CA ILE A 192 -9.13 -3.43 -3.20
C ILE A 192 -8.61 -3.96 -4.54
N HIS A 193 -9.20 -5.08 -5.00
CA HIS A 193 -8.86 -5.76 -6.26
C HIS A 193 -9.99 -5.73 -7.29
N SER A 194 -11.20 -5.32 -6.88
CA SER A 194 -12.39 -5.25 -7.73
C SER A 194 -13.31 -4.14 -7.24
N ASP A 195 -14.46 -3.94 -7.86
CA ASP A 195 -15.52 -3.01 -7.46
C ASP A 195 -16.27 -3.47 -6.19
N ASP A 196 -15.54 -3.91 -5.18
CA ASP A 196 -16.10 -4.39 -3.90
C ASP A 196 -16.49 -3.22 -2.97
N GLU A 197 -17.77 -2.85 -2.98
CA GLU A 197 -18.30 -1.82 -2.08
C GLU A 197 -18.06 -2.15 -0.59
N LYS A 198 -18.00 -3.44 -0.22
CA LYS A 198 -17.74 -3.84 1.16
C LYS A 198 -16.30 -3.49 1.58
N ALA A 199 -15.34 -3.54 0.67
CA ALA A 199 -13.96 -3.12 0.95
C ALA A 199 -13.92 -1.63 1.31
N ILE A 200 -14.59 -0.78 0.53
CA ILE A 200 -14.68 0.66 0.81
C ILE A 200 -15.44 0.94 2.11
N GLN A 201 -16.55 0.25 2.36
CA GLN A 201 -17.27 0.40 3.64
C GLN A 201 -16.39 0.02 4.86
N LYS A 202 -15.56 -1.03 4.73
CA LYS A 202 -14.58 -1.38 5.77
C LYS A 202 -13.53 -0.28 5.94
N PHE A 203 -13.04 0.29 4.82
CA PHE A 203 -12.09 1.40 4.84
C PHE A 203 -12.65 2.61 5.59
N LEU A 204 -13.87 3.03 5.28
CA LEU A 204 -14.54 4.14 5.98
C LEU A 204 -14.76 3.85 7.48
N LYS A 205 -15.17 2.63 7.80
CA LYS A 205 -15.37 2.23 9.20
C LYS A 205 -14.05 2.20 9.98
N ALA A 206 -12.98 1.70 9.36
CA ALA A 206 -11.65 1.69 9.94
C ALA A 206 -11.13 3.13 10.15
N SER A 207 -11.24 3.99 9.14
CA SER A 207 -10.83 5.39 9.19
C SER A 207 -11.53 6.14 10.34
N LYS A 208 -12.84 5.96 10.48
CA LYS A 208 -13.59 6.54 11.60
C LYS A 208 -13.10 6.05 12.96
N ARG A 209 -12.72 4.78 13.07
CA ARG A 209 -12.19 4.21 14.32
C ARG A 209 -10.84 4.81 14.71
N ILE A 210 -10.00 5.10 13.72
CA ILE A 210 -8.65 5.65 13.94
C ILE A 210 -8.57 7.17 13.79
N GLU A 211 -9.71 7.86 13.69
CA GLU A 211 -9.80 9.32 13.47
C GLU A 211 -8.91 10.14 14.42
N LYS A 212 -8.79 9.70 15.68
CA LYS A 212 -7.92 10.35 16.67
C LYS A 212 -6.42 10.30 16.31
N TYR A 213 -6.02 9.43 15.40
CA TYR A 213 -4.64 9.28 14.92
C TYR A 213 -4.43 9.92 13.53
N LYS A 214 -5.45 10.56 12.95
CA LYS A 214 -5.41 11.08 11.58
C LYS A 214 -4.19 11.96 11.27
N GLN A 215 -3.69 12.70 12.26
CA GLN A 215 -2.52 13.55 12.07
C GLN A 215 -1.27 12.71 11.74
N ASN A 216 -1.04 11.60 12.42
CA ASN A 216 0.10 10.71 12.14
C ASN A 216 0.05 10.16 10.70
N PHE A 217 -1.15 9.81 10.22
CA PHE A 217 -1.36 9.34 8.84
C PHE A 217 -1.14 10.45 7.83
N ALA A 218 -1.64 11.65 8.12
CA ALA A 218 -1.46 12.82 7.25
C ALA A 218 0.02 13.24 7.16
N ASP A 219 0.71 13.28 8.29
CA ASP A 219 2.14 13.62 8.34
C ASP A 219 2.96 12.60 7.55
N TYR A 220 2.64 11.31 7.68
CA TYR A 220 3.31 10.26 6.93
C TYR A 220 3.02 10.34 5.43
N ALA A 221 1.77 10.56 5.04
CA ALA A 221 1.40 10.78 3.64
C ALA A 221 2.13 11.99 3.04
N ASN A 222 2.17 13.10 3.75
CA ASN A 222 2.89 14.30 3.31
C ASN A 222 4.38 14.04 3.12
N MET A 223 5.01 13.28 4.03
CA MET A 223 6.42 12.90 3.90
C MET A 223 6.69 12.05 2.64
N LEU A 224 5.75 11.18 2.25
CA LEU A 224 5.92 10.28 1.11
C LEU A 224 5.62 10.94 -0.24
N LEU A 225 4.70 11.91 -0.28
CA LEU A 225 4.08 12.41 -1.51
C LEU A 225 4.53 13.84 -1.88
N GLN A 226 5.34 14.48 -1.07
CA GLN A 226 6.02 15.74 -1.39
C GLN A 226 7.26 15.50 -2.23
#